data_5549c301ca52b536f7b336f7ec20ee46
#
_entry.id   5549c301ca52b536f7b336f7ec20ee46
#
_cell.length_a   1.000
_cell.length_b   1.000
_cell.length_c   1.000
_cell.angle_alpha   90.00
_cell.angle_beta   90.00
_cell.angle_gamma   90.00
#
_symmetry.space_group_name_H-M   'P 1'
#
loop_
_entity.id
_entity.type
_entity.pdbx_description
1 polymer ?
#
loop_
_entity_poly.entity_id
_entity_poly.type
_entity_poly.pdbx_seq_one_letter_code
_entity_poly.pdbx_strand_id
1 'polypeptide(L)'
;MAWAARGVVRRESVRWAVRFAGGFALCAALCFGAGCLTGRGASAWPEFAHNLEKHRGTWLTNNVGARNLVLYGRETVTRSMVDFSIPEPWSLWQVHMDRLQRERAGAVAAVAALLLALVGVAAWRASPDEAAVLGPITVFAAVLLTCYYWVMLVAVPFRRGVAATVGVLSMSVALFALDLATPSFEMIYGAMSWALAAVFVAWTAPEAVAAWRAARG
;
A
#
# COMPACT_ATOMS: atom_id res chain seq x y z
N MET A 1 0.25 -8.38 -12.29
CA MET A 1 -0.93 -9.10 -12.80
C MET A 1 -1.27 -8.70 -14.25
N ALA A 2 -1.52 -7.44 -14.59
CA ALA A 2 -1.87 -7.02 -15.95
C ALA A 2 -0.81 -7.40 -17.01
N TRP A 3 0.48 -7.31 -16.69
CA TRP A 3 1.56 -7.76 -17.57
C TRP A 3 1.51 -9.28 -17.76
N ALA A 4 1.32 -10.05 -16.70
CA ALA A 4 1.19 -11.51 -16.75
C ALA A 4 -0.03 -11.94 -17.57
N ALA A 5 -1.16 -11.25 -17.46
CA ALA A 5 -2.35 -11.50 -18.27
C ALA A 5 -2.10 -11.25 -19.77
N ARG A 6 -1.40 -10.15 -20.12
CA ARG A 6 -0.97 -9.89 -21.50
C ARG A 6 -0.01 -10.96 -22.00
N GLY A 7 0.81 -11.46 -21.10
CA GLY A 7 1.78 -12.47 -21.38
C GLY A 7 1.21 -13.86 -21.58
N VAL A 8 0.13 -14.20 -20.92
CA VAL A 8 -0.61 -15.46 -21.16
C VAL A 8 -1.19 -15.48 -22.59
N VAL A 9 -1.56 -14.32 -23.13
CA VAL A 9 -2.02 -14.18 -24.52
C VAL A 9 -0.89 -14.36 -25.54
N ARG A 10 0.38 -14.12 -25.18
CA ARG A 10 1.58 -14.36 -26.01
C ARG A 10 2.36 -15.54 -25.46
N ARG A 11 2.50 -16.62 -26.23
CA ARG A 11 3.21 -17.86 -25.82
C ARG A 11 4.59 -17.67 -25.18
N GLU A 12 5.28 -16.56 -25.45
CA GLU A 12 6.58 -16.22 -24.87
C GLU A 12 6.55 -15.93 -23.36
N SER A 13 5.41 -15.51 -22.82
CA SER A 13 5.32 -15.11 -21.42
C SER A 13 4.88 -16.24 -20.49
N VAL A 14 4.41 -17.35 -20.99
CA VAL A 14 4.12 -18.52 -20.13
C VAL A 14 5.42 -19.00 -19.46
N ARG A 15 6.52 -19.04 -20.20
CA ARG A 15 7.83 -19.41 -19.65
C ARG A 15 8.29 -18.43 -18.57
N TRP A 16 8.08 -17.13 -18.78
CA TRP A 16 8.42 -16.13 -17.77
C TRP A 16 7.51 -16.26 -16.55
N ALA A 17 6.20 -16.39 -16.73
CA ALA A 17 5.24 -16.57 -15.64
C ALA A 17 5.57 -17.82 -14.81
N VAL A 18 5.92 -18.93 -15.45
CA VAL A 18 6.34 -20.15 -14.76
C VAL A 18 7.65 -19.96 -14.00
N ARG A 19 8.64 -19.28 -14.59
CA ARG A 19 9.92 -18.98 -13.91
C ARG A 19 9.69 -18.05 -12.71
N PHE A 20 8.87 -17.01 -12.88
CA PHE A 20 8.53 -16.09 -11.80
C PHE A 20 7.78 -16.82 -10.68
N ALA A 21 6.76 -17.61 -11.01
CA ALA A 21 5.99 -18.38 -10.02
C ALA A 21 6.88 -19.41 -9.30
N GLY A 22 7.75 -20.11 -10.07
CA GLY A 22 8.71 -21.05 -9.50
C GLY A 22 9.73 -20.40 -8.59
N GLY A 23 10.30 -19.26 -9.00
CA GLY A 23 11.22 -18.47 -8.18
C GLY A 23 10.55 -17.93 -6.90
N PHE A 24 9.33 -17.43 -7.04
CA PHE A 24 8.54 -16.96 -5.88
C PHE A 24 8.22 -18.11 -4.92
N ALA A 25 7.77 -19.27 -5.43
CA ALA A 25 7.47 -20.44 -4.61
C ALA A 25 8.73 -20.96 -3.90
N LEU A 26 9.88 -21.01 -4.59
CA LEU A 26 11.15 -21.38 -3.98
C LEU A 26 11.56 -20.40 -2.86
N CYS A 27 11.49 -19.11 -3.15
CA CYS A 27 11.82 -18.09 -2.15
C CYS A 27 10.89 -18.17 -0.91
N ALA A 28 9.59 -18.34 -1.16
CA ALA A 28 8.60 -18.53 -0.09
C ALA A 28 8.88 -19.80 0.74
N ALA A 29 9.22 -20.91 0.08
CA ALA A 29 9.57 -22.16 0.77
C ALA A 29 10.85 -22.01 1.60
N LEU A 30 11.87 -21.32 1.08
CA LEU A 30 13.11 -21.04 1.82
C LEU A 30 12.84 -20.14 3.03
N CYS A 31 12.05 -19.07 2.87
CA CYS A 31 11.66 -18.20 3.99
C CYS A 31 10.82 -18.94 5.02
N PHE A 32 9.89 -19.79 4.56
CA PHE A 32 9.12 -20.65 5.45
C PHE A 32 10.03 -21.61 6.24
N GLY A 33 10.94 -22.31 5.55
CA GLY A 33 11.90 -23.18 6.17
C GLY A 33 12.80 -22.45 7.17
N ALA A 34 13.33 -21.28 6.79
CA ALA A 34 14.12 -20.44 7.68
C ALA A 34 13.35 -20.01 8.94
N GLY A 35 12.06 -19.66 8.79
CA GLY A 35 11.19 -19.34 9.91
C GLY A 35 10.98 -20.53 10.86
N CYS A 36 10.99 -21.77 10.35
CA CYS A 36 10.91 -22.97 11.18
C CYS A 36 12.20 -23.25 11.98
N LEU A 37 13.32 -22.63 11.61
CA LEU A 37 14.58 -22.73 12.37
C LEU A 37 14.61 -21.83 13.61
N THR A 38 13.61 -20.99 13.80
CA THR A 38 13.44 -20.24 15.06
C THR A 38 13.12 -21.19 16.21
N GLY A 39 13.37 -20.79 17.44
CA GLY A 39 13.19 -21.65 18.64
C GLY A 39 11.79 -22.23 18.83
N ARG A 40 10.79 -21.82 18.01
CA ARG A 40 9.40 -22.33 18.01
C ARG A 40 9.11 -23.33 16.89
N GLY A 41 10.04 -23.54 15.96
CA GLY A 41 9.85 -24.46 14.84
C GLY A 41 8.65 -24.10 13.98
N ALA A 42 7.94 -25.13 13.48
CA ALA A 42 6.77 -24.92 12.61
C ALA A 42 5.59 -24.21 13.28
N SER A 43 5.49 -24.21 14.62
CA SER A 43 4.41 -23.52 15.35
C SER A 43 4.47 -22.00 15.25
N ALA A 44 5.63 -21.44 14.85
CA ALA A 44 5.78 -20.01 14.62
C ALA A 44 4.81 -19.49 13.54
N TRP A 45 4.46 -20.30 12.56
CA TRP A 45 3.61 -19.87 11.44
C TRP A 45 2.12 -19.72 11.79
N PRO A 46 1.48 -20.69 12.50
CA PRO A 46 0.13 -20.47 13.03
C PRO A 46 0.05 -19.27 13.97
N GLU A 47 1.04 -19.08 14.83
CA GLU A 47 1.12 -17.92 15.72
C GLU A 47 1.25 -16.61 14.93
N PHE A 48 2.12 -16.59 13.91
CA PHE A 48 2.24 -15.43 13.02
C PHE A 48 0.92 -15.12 12.30
N ALA A 49 0.25 -16.15 11.76
CA ALA A 49 -1.05 -15.98 11.09
C ALA A 49 -2.11 -15.42 12.04
N HIS A 50 -2.18 -15.94 13.27
CA HIS A 50 -3.09 -15.46 14.30
C HIS A 50 -2.82 -13.98 14.66
N ASN A 51 -1.54 -13.62 14.85
CA ASN A 51 -1.15 -12.24 15.14
C ASN A 51 -1.44 -11.32 13.95
N LEU A 52 -1.20 -11.78 12.72
CA LEU A 52 -1.51 -11.02 11.51
C LEU A 52 -3.00 -10.73 11.39
N GLU A 53 -3.86 -11.72 11.69
CA GLU A 53 -5.31 -11.55 11.68
C GLU A 53 -5.78 -10.54 12.74
N LYS A 54 -5.22 -10.63 13.94
CA LYS A 54 -5.46 -9.65 15.02
C LYS A 54 -5.10 -8.23 14.57
N HIS A 55 -3.92 -8.05 13.97
CA HIS A 55 -3.47 -6.74 13.47
C HIS A 55 -4.31 -6.25 12.28
N ARG A 56 -4.76 -7.16 11.41
CA ARG A 56 -5.60 -6.83 10.27
C ARG A 56 -6.96 -6.25 10.68
N GLY A 57 -7.49 -6.69 11.83
CA GLY A 57 -8.76 -6.22 12.38
C GLY A 57 -8.64 -4.97 13.27
N THR A 58 -7.41 -4.50 13.55
CA THR A 58 -7.18 -3.40 14.48
C THR A 58 -6.85 -2.12 13.74
N TRP A 59 -7.63 -1.07 13.97
CA TRP A 59 -7.32 0.27 13.48
C TRP A 59 -6.16 0.84 14.28
N LEU A 60 -5.11 1.24 13.59
CA LEU A 60 -3.97 1.93 14.16
C LEU A 60 -3.98 3.39 13.70
N THR A 61 -3.57 4.29 14.57
CA THR A 61 -3.50 5.73 14.26
C THR A 61 -2.43 6.06 13.23
N ASN A 62 -1.41 5.21 13.12
CA ASN A 62 -0.27 5.37 12.22
C ASN A 62 -0.40 4.59 10.90
N ASN A 63 -1.62 4.29 10.48
CA ASN A 63 -1.87 3.64 9.21
C ASN A 63 -1.74 4.62 8.04
N VAL A 64 -1.24 4.11 6.91
CA VAL A 64 -1.23 4.77 5.60
C VAL A 64 -1.86 3.84 4.56
N GLY A 65 -2.48 4.41 3.54
CA GLY A 65 -3.10 3.62 2.47
C GLY A 65 -4.27 4.33 1.81
N ALA A 66 -4.79 3.74 0.75
CA ALA A 66 -5.90 4.30 -0.02
C ALA A 66 -7.17 4.49 0.83
N ARG A 67 -7.40 3.64 1.83
CA ARG A 67 -8.53 3.79 2.75
C ARG A 67 -8.51 5.12 3.49
N ASN A 68 -7.33 5.58 3.90
CA ASN A 68 -7.19 6.81 4.67
C ASN A 68 -7.51 8.07 3.87
N LEU A 69 -7.46 8.01 2.52
CA LEU A 69 -7.92 9.09 1.66
C LEU A 69 -9.41 9.40 1.84
N VAL A 70 -10.17 8.42 2.31
CA VAL A 70 -11.62 8.51 2.50
C VAL A 70 -12.00 8.57 3.99
N LEU A 71 -11.26 7.86 4.84
CA LEU A 71 -11.63 7.66 6.24
C LEU A 71 -11.07 8.73 7.16
N TYR A 72 -9.86 9.24 6.89
CA TYR A 72 -9.26 10.24 7.78
C TYR A 72 -9.71 11.64 7.42
N GLY A 73 -10.23 12.35 8.44
CA GLY A 73 -10.73 13.71 8.36
C GLY A 73 -10.74 14.36 9.73
N ARG A 74 -11.33 15.54 9.82
CA ARG A 74 -11.39 16.29 11.08
C ARG A 74 -12.19 15.58 12.17
N GLU A 75 -13.14 14.73 11.78
CA GLU A 75 -13.96 13.92 12.67
C GLU A 75 -13.23 12.69 13.24
N THR A 76 -12.04 12.38 12.78
CA THR A 76 -11.26 11.20 13.19
C THR A 76 -10.13 11.56 14.15
N VAL A 77 -10.37 12.43 15.12
CA VAL A 77 -9.36 12.84 16.09
C VAL A 77 -9.31 11.84 17.24
N THR A 78 -8.32 10.97 17.27
CA THR A 78 -8.14 9.95 18.32
C THR A 78 -8.07 10.54 19.72
N ARG A 79 -7.44 11.70 19.88
CA ARG A 79 -7.24 12.33 21.19
C ARG A 79 -8.55 12.54 21.97
N SER A 80 -9.67 12.70 21.26
CA SER A 80 -10.99 12.83 21.88
C SER A 80 -11.70 11.49 22.12
N MET A 81 -11.14 10.39 21.61
CA MET A 81 -11.77 9.07 21.64
C MET A 81 -10.98 8.03 22.46
N VAL A 82 -9.77 8.39 22.90
CA VAL A 82 -8.94 7.49 23.73
C VAL A 82 -9.18 7.82 25.19
N ASP A 83 -9.55 6.80 25.97
CA ASP A 83 -9.76 6.89 27.40
C ASP A 83 -8.85 5.92 28.15
N PHE A 84 -7.79 6.44 28.73
CA PHE A 84 -6.81 5.64 29.50
C PHE A 84 -7.33 5.20 30.87
N SER A 85 -8.52 5.59 31.26
CA SER A 85 -9.15 5.16 32.53
C SER A 85 -9.81 3.78 32.43
N ILE A 86 -10.00 3.26 31.22
CA ILE A 86 -10.64 1.96 30.96
C ILE A 86 -9.63 0.92 30.50
N PRO A 87 -9.90 -0.40 30.68
CA PRO A 87 -8.99 -1.48 30.31
C PRO A 87 -8.61 -1.51 28.81
N GLU A 88 -9.50 -1.05 27.93
CA GLU A 88 -9.27 -0.96 26.49
C GLU A 88 -9.36 0.48 26.00
N PRO A 89 -8.32 1.29 26.18
CA PRO A 89 -8.35 2.74 25.92
C PRO A 89 -8.76 3.11 24.49
N TRP A 90 -8.53 2.25 23.54
CA TRP A 90 -8.76 2.47 22.11
C TRP A 90 -10.12 1.98 21.59
N SER A 91 -10.97 1.41 22.47
CA SER A 91 -12.23 0.78 22.05
C SER A 91 -13.18 1.73 21.32
N LEU A 92 -13.34 2.95 21.80
CA LEU A 92 -14.17 3.97 21.13
C LEU A 92 -13.64 4.34 19.75
N TRP A 93 -12.31 4.46 19.61
CA TRP A 93 -11.66 4.68 18.34
C TRP A 93 -11.91 3.53 17.35
N GLN A 94 -11.74 2.29 17.78
CA GLN A 94 -11.99 1.11 16.96
C GLN A 94 -13.44 1.07 16.45
N VAL A 95 -14.41 1.26 17.34
CA VAL A 95 -15.84 1.29 16.99
C VAL A 95 -16.15 2.42 16.00
N HIS A 96 -15.56 3.59 16.20
CA HIS A 96 -15.76 4.73 15.32
C HIS A 96 -15.20 4.44 13.90
N MET A 97 -14.00 3.92 13.81
CA MET A 97 -13.37 3.60 12.53
C MET A 97 -14.10 2.47 11.80
N ASP A 98 -14.57 1.46 12.52
CA ASP A 98 -15.39 0.39 11.94
C ASP A 98 -16.72 0.93 11.38
N ARG A 99 -17.33 1.88 12.05
CA ARG A 99 -18.53 2.56 11.58
C ARG A 99 -18.23 3.34 10.30
N LEU A 100 -17.21 4.19 10.30
CA LEU A 100 -16.80 4.97 9.10
C LEU A 100 -16.46 4.06 7.93
N GLN A 101 -15.77 2.94 8.17
CA GLN A 101 -15.45 1.96 7.13
C GLN A 101 -16.71 1.37 6.51
N ARG A 102 -17.73 1.05 7.32
CA ARG A 102 -19.02 0.54 6.80
C ARG A 102 -19.77 1.61 6.02
N GLU A 103 -19.89 2.81 6.58
CA GLU A 103 -20.60 3.94 5.95
C GLU A 103 -19.96 4.36 4.62
N ARG A 104 -18.63 4.31 4.53
CA ARG A 104 -17.85 4.78 3.37
C ARG A 104 -17.27 3.64 2.52
N ALA A 105 -17.71 2.41 2.72
CA ALA A 105 -17.17 1.22 2.04
C ALA A 105 -17.17 1.37 0.51
N GLY A 106 -18.24 1.91 -0.06
CA GLY A 106 -18.33 2.16 -1.50
C GLY A 106 -17.29 3.15 -2.01
N ALA A 107 -17.06 4.25 -1.28
CA ALA A 107 -16.04 5.24 -1.63
C ALA A 107 -14.61 4.66 -1.50
N VAL A 108 -14.35 3.90 -0.44
CA VAL A 108 -13.07 3.19 -0.25
C VAL A 108 -12.82 2.21 -1.41
N ALA A 109 -13.83 1.42 -1.76
CA ALA A 109 -13.71 0.48 -2.88
C ALA A 109 -13.49 1.20 -4.22
N ALA A 110 -14.18 2.32 -4.46
CA ALA A 110 -14.01 3.12 -5.66
C ALA A 110 -12.59 3.70 -5.79
N VAL A 111 -12.03 4.27 -4.71
CA VAL A 111 -10.66 4.79 -4.70
C VAL A 111 -9.65 3.67 -4.94
N ALA A 112 -9.80 2.54 -4.28
CA ALA A 112 -8.94 1.37 -4.49
C ALA A 112 -9.02 0.85 -5.93
N ALA A 113 -10.23 0.73 -6.49
CA ALA A 113 -10.46 0.30 -7.87
C ALA A 113 -9.85 1.26 -8.89
N LEU A 114 -9.95 2.58 -8.67
CA LEU A 114 -9.32 3.58 -9.53
C LEU A 114 -7.80 3.47 -9.54
N LEU A 115 -7.17 3.32 -8.37
CA LEU A 115 -5.73 3.13 -8.27
C LEU A 115 -5.29 1.82 -8.94
N LEU A 116 -6.01 0.73 -8.71
CA LEU A 116 -5.71 -0.57 -9.34
C LEU A 116 -5.91 -0.53 -10.86
N ALA A 117 -6.94 0.15 -11.35
CA ALA A 117 -7.15 0.34 -12.77
C ALA A 117 -6.02 1.16 -13.41
N LEU A 118 -5.60 2.25 -12.75
CA LEU A 118 -4.48 3.08 -13.19
C LEU A 118 -3.19 2.26 -13.31
N VAL A 119 -2.88 1.48 -12.28
CA VAL A 119 -1.73 0.54 -12.30
C VAL A 119 -1.89 -0.51 -13.39
N GLY A 120 -3.08 -1.07 -13.55
CA GLY A 120 -3.37 -2.07 -14.58
C GLY A 120 -3.11 -1.53 -15.99
N VAL A 121 -3.58 -0.31 -16.28
CA VAL A 121 -3.35 0.35 -17.58
C VAL A 121 -1.88 0.70 -17.77
N ALA A 122 -1.21 1.26 -16.75
CA ALA A 122 0.22 1.58 -16.81
C ALA A 122 1.08 0.32 -17.02
N ALA A 123 0.76 -0.77 -16.32
CA ALA A 123 1.49 -2.04 -16.40
C ALA A 123 1.21 -2.82 -17.71
N TRP A 124 0.14 -2.48 -18.44
CA TRP A 124 -0.27 -3.25 -19.62
C TRP A 124 0.81 -3.35 -20.68
N ARG A 125 1.59 -2.29 -20.88
CA ARG A 125 2.69 -2.22 -21.88
C ARG A 125 4.08 -2.16 -21.23
N ALA A 126 4.15 -2.14 -19.92
CA ALA A 126 5.40 -2.09 -19.18
C ALA A 126 6.20 -3.38 -19.35
N SER A 127 7.52 -3.30 -19.29
CA SER A 127 8.39 -4.46 -19.11
C SER A 127 8.11 -5.14 -17.75
N PRO A 128 8.56 -6.38 -17.55
CA PRO A 128 8.40 -7.06 -16.25
C PRO A 128 8.94 -6.27 -15.08
N ASP A 129 10.12 -5.67 -15.25
CA ASP A 129 10.77 -4.87 -14.21
C ASP A 129 9.98 -3.59 -13.89
N GLU A 130 9.46 -2.94 -14.93
CA GLU A 130 8.59 -1.78 -14.77
C GLU A 130 7.27 -2.14 -14.07
N ALA A 131 6.66 -3.25 -14.46
CA ALA A 131 5.44 -3.73 -13.82
C ALA A 131 5.68 -4.12 -12.34
N ALA A 132 6.85 -4.69 -12.02
CA ALA A 132 7.22 -5.02 -10.64
C ALA A 132 7.37 -3.76 -9.78
N VAL A 133 7.97 -2.70 -10.32
CA VAL A 133 8.15 -1.42 -9.62
C VAL A 133 6.80 -0.71 -9.33
N LEU A 134 5.74 -1.03 -10.06
CA LEU A 134 4.38 -0.56 -9.77
C LEU A 134 3.68 -1.36 -8.63
N GLY A 135 4.28 -2.46 -8.19
CA GLY A 135 3.74 -3.33 -7.13
C GLY A 135 3.37 -2.61 -5.83
N PRO A 136 4.21 -1.70 -5.28
CA PRO A 136 3.89 -0.91 -4.09
C PRO A 136 2.56 -0.18 -4.17
N ILE A 137 2.15 0.31 -5.35
CA ILE A 137 0.87 1.01 -5.52
C ILE A 137 -0.31 0.04 -5.33
N THR A 138 -0.15 -1.21 -5.78
CA THR A 138 -1.16 -2.26 -5.56
C THR A 138 -1.32 -2.57 -4.07
N VAL A 139 -0.20 -2.64 -3.34
CA VAL A 139 -0.22 -2.86 -1.88
C VAL A 139 -0.88 -1.66 -1.17
N PHE A 140 -0.51 -0.43 -1.54
CA PHE A 140 -1.12 0.79 -1.01
C PHE A 140 -2.63 0.85 -1.24
N ALA A 141 -3.10 0.40 -2.41
CA ALA A 141 -4.53 0.40 -2.75
C ALA A 141 -5.32 -0.67 -1.99
N ALA A 142 -4.74 -1.85 -1.76
CA ALA A 142 -5.46 -3.03 -1.28
C ALA A 142 -5.31 -3.30 0.22
N VAL A 143 -4.23 -2.82 0.85
CA VAL A 143 -3.86 -3.20 2.22
C VAL A 143 -3.81 -1.98 3.13
N LEU A 144 -4.21 -2.16 4.38
CA LEU A 144 -3.98 -1.17 5.43
C LEU A 144 -2.53 -1.33 5.91
N LEU A 145 -1.72 -0.30 5.69
CA LEU A 145 -0.29 -0.32 5.96
C LEU A 145 0.03 0.55 7.17
N THR A 146 1.06 0.19 7.92
CA THR A 146 1.64 1.09 8.92
C THR A 146 2.54 2.14 8.24
N CYS A 147 2.84 3.23 8.94
CA CYS A 147 3.67 4.33 8.41
C CYS A 147 5.06 3.89 7.92
N TYR A 148 5.60 2.77 8.41
CA TYR A 148 6.90 2.22 7.97
C TYR A 148 6.95 1.92 6.47
N TYR A 149 5.80 1.69 5.84
CA TYR A 149 5.72 1.47 4.39
C TYR A 149 5.93 2.73 3.56
N TRP A 150 6.21 3.87 4.19
CA TRP A 150 6.72 5.07 3.51
C TRP A 150 7.95 4.77 2.65
N VAL A 151 8.74 3.77 3.05
CA VAL A 151 9.88 3.25 2.29
C VAL A 151 9.53 2.83 0.85
N MET A 152 8.26 2.56 0.52
CA MET A 152 7.83 2.29 -0.86
C MET A 152 8.21 3.40 -1.84
N LEU A 153 8.35 4.64 -1.35
CA LEU A 153 8.78 5.77 -2.16
C LEU A 153 10.21 5.63 -2.70
N VAL A 154 11.04 4.78 -2.10
CA VAL A 154 12.39 4.47 -2.60
C VAL A 154 12.34 3.89 -4.02
N ALA A 155 11.26 3.23 -4.41
CA ALA A 155 11.09 2.71 -5.76
C ALA A 155 11.00 3.81 -6.83
N VAL A 156 10.55 5.01 -6.48
CA VAL A 156 10.34 6.13 -7.43
C VAL A 156 11.64 6.65 -8.03
N PRO A 157 12.70 6.93 -7.26
CA PRO A 157 14.00 7.38 -7.78
C PRO A 157 14.63 6.45 -8.80
N PHE A 158 14.49 5.14 -8.62
CA PHE A 158 15.08 4.16 -9.54
C PHE A 158 14.55 4.28 -10.97
N ARG A 159 13.38 4.88 -11.15
CA ARG A 159 12.72 4.95 -12.45
C ARG A 159 12.52 6.37 -12.98
N ARG A 160 12.50 7.37 -12.11
CA ARG A 160 12.16 8.75 -12.46
C ARG A 160 13.31 9.74 -12.30
N GLY A 161 14.46 9.29 -11.84
CA GLY A 161 15.69 10.05 -11.78
C GLY A 161 15.72 11.12 -10.69
N VAL A 162 16.68 12.05 -10.82
CA VAL A 162 17.04 13.02 -9.77
C VAL A 162 15.86 13.92 -9.36
N ALA A 163 15.10 14.44 -10.32
CA ALA A 163 14.00 15.34 -10.02
C ALA A 163 12.92 14.67 -9.14
N ALA A 164 12.58 13.42 -9.44
CA ALA A 164 11.65 12.65 -8.63
C ALA A 164 12.22 12.35 -7.23
N THR A 165 13.51 12.06 -7.15
CA THR A 165 14.21 11.87 -5.86
C THR A 165 14.13 13.12 -5.00
N VAL A 166 14.46 14.29 -5.55
CA VAL A 166 14.35 15.56 -4.85
C VAL A 166 12.92 15.83 -4.41
N GLY A 167 11.94 15.57 -5.29
CA GLY A 167 10.52 15.73 -4.96
C GLY A 167 10.08 14.85 -3.78
N VAL A 168 10.46 13.58 -3.76
CA VAL A 168 10.15 12.65 -2.66
C VAL A 168 10.84 13.07 -1.36
N LEU A 169 12.10 13.48 -1.41
CA LEU A 169 12.82 13.96 -0.23
C LEU A 169 12.21 15.25 0.32
N SER A 170 11.90 16.22 -0.54
CA SER A 170 11.26 17.48 -0.13
C SER A 170 9.89 17.24 0.51
N MET A 171 9.10 16.33 -0.07
CA MET A 171 7.82 15.93 0.50
C MET A 171 7.99 15.25 1.86
N SER A 172 9.00 14.40 2.02
CA SER A 172 9.28 13.72 3.30
C SER A 172 9.67 14.74 4.38
N VAL A 173 10.50 15.74 4.03
CA VAL A 173 10.85 16.83 4.94
C VAL A 173 9.64 17.68 5.30
N ALA A 174 8.77 18.00 4.35
CA ALA A 174 7.56 18.77 4.60
C ALA A 174 6.59 18.02 5.53
N LEU A 175 6.44 16.71 5.36
CA LEU A 175 5.63 15.88 6.25
C LEU A 175 6.22 15.75 7.65
N PHE A 176 7.54 15.67 7.76
CA PHE A 176 8.23 15.69 9.06
C PHE A 176 8.01 17.03 9.76
N ALA A 177 8.11 18.14 9.03
CA ALA A 177 7.81 19.47 9.59
C ALA A 177 6.33 19.59 10.02
N LEU A 178 5.42 18.99 9.28
CA LEU A 178 4.00 18.91 9.66
C LEU A 178 3.80 18.10 10.94
N ASP A 179 4.54 16.99 11.10
CA ASP A 179 4.53 16.17 12.32
C ASP A 179 4.91 16.97 13.55
N LEU A 180 5.95 17.79 13.45
CA LEU A 180 6.40 18.67 14.53
C LEU A 180 5.38 19.77 14.87
N ALA A 181 4.54 20.18 13.91
CA ALA A 181 3.57 21.26 14.06
C ALA A 181 2.17 20.78 14.44
N THR A 182 1.88 19.49 14.31
CA THR A 182 0.52 18.95 14.42
C THR A 182 0.42 17.92 15.53
N PRO A 183 -0.45 18.12 16.55
CA PRO A 183 -0.57 17.17 17.66
C PRO A 183 -1.41 15.93 17.35
N SER A 184 -1.90 15.78 16.12
CA SER A 184 -2.83 14.71 15.71
C SER A 184 -2.16 13.76 14.73
N PHE A 185 -1.90 12.54 15.15
CA PHE A 185 -1.33 11.48 14.31
C PHE A 185 -2.17 11.18 13.07
N GLU A 186 -3.50 11.19 13.18
CA GLU A 186 -4.40 10.90 12.07
C GLU A 186 -4.27 11.92 10.96
N MET A 187 -4.10 13.19 11.31
CA MET A 187 -3.89 14.24 10.31
C MET A 187 -2.58 14.04 9.56
N ILE A 188 -1.52 13.65 10.28
CA ILE A 188 -0.20 13.41 9.68
C ILE A 188 -0.27 12.20 8.73
N TYR A 189 -0.81 11.08 9.19
CA TYR A 189 -0.90 9.86 8.38
C TYR A 189 -1.95 9.95 7.27
N GLY A 190 -2.99 10.77 7.47
CA GLY A 190 -3.89 11.21 6.41
C GLY A 190 -3.14 12.00 5.33
N ALA A 191 -2.35 13.01 5.71
CA ALA A 191 -1.51 13.78 4.79
C ALA A 191 -0.47 12.91 4.09
N MET A 192 0.18 11.98 4.80
CA MET A 192 1.08 10.98 4.22
C MET A 192 0.38 10.11 3.17
N SER A 193 -0.84 9.67 3.45
CA SER A 193 -1.63 8.87 2.49
C SER A 193 -1.96 9.66 1.22
N TRP A 194 -2.33 10.93 1.35
CA TRP A 194 -2.56 11.82 0.22
C TRP A 194 -1.28 12.11 -0.57
N ALA A 195 -0.16 12.32 0.11
CA ALA A 195 1.14 12.53 -0.53
C ALA A 195 1.58 11.27 -1.31
N LEU A 196 1.44 10.08 -0.73
CA LEU A 196 1.69 8.81 -1.41
C LEU A 196 0.80 8.65 -2.65
N ALA A 197 -0.50 8.90 -2.51
CA ALA A 197 -1.43 8.81 -3.63
C ALA A 197 -1.06 9.79 -4.75
N ALA A 198 -0.72 11.04 -4.42
CA ALA A 198 -0.30 12.04 -5.40
C ALA A 198 0.97 11.60 -6.15
N VAL A 199 1.98 11.09 -5.44
CA VAL A 199 3.21 10.56 -6.07
C VAL A 199 2.89 9.37 -6.96
N PHE A 200 2.07 8.44 -6.52
CA PHE A 200 1.72 7.25 -7.29
C PHE A 200 0.90 7.60 -8.54
N VAL A 201 -0.04 8.55 -8.44
CA VAL A 201 -0.77 9.05 -9.60
C VAL A 201 0.16 9.79 -10.56
N ALA A 202 1.00 10.70 -10.07
CA ALA A 202 1.97 11.42 -10.90
C ALA A 202 2.94 10.46 -11.60
N TRP A 203 3.26 9.36 -10.95
CA TRP A 203 4.13 8.34 -11.52
C TRP A 203 3.45 7.52 -12.61
N THR A 204 2.20 7.09 -12.39
CA THR A 204 1.49 6.15 -13.28
C THR A 204 0.69 6.82 -14.37
N ALA A 205 0.22 8.06 -14.19
CA ALA A 205 -0.65 8.73 -15.15
C ALA A 205 -0.01 8.91 -16.54
N PRO A 206 1.27 9.31 -16.69
CA PRO A 206 1.89 9.41 -18.01
C PRO A 206 1.94 8.07 -18.75
N GLU A 207 2.25 6.99 -18.04
CA GLU A 207 2.28 5.63 -18.59
C GLU A 207 0.89 5.16 -19.03
N ALA A 208 -0.11 5.42 -18.18
CA ALA A 208 -1.50 5.08 -18.48
C ALA A 208 -2.01 5.86 -19.70
N VAL A 209 -1.71 7.15 -19.81
CA VAL A 209 -2.09 7.98 -20.97
C VAL A 209 -1.39 7.48 -22.24
N ALA A 210 -0.09 7.16 -22.17
CA ALA A 210 0.65 6.63 -23.31
C ALA A 210 0.06 5.28 -23.76
N ALA A 211 -0.23 4.37 -22.81
CA ALA A 211 -0.84 3.09 -23.08
C ALA A 211 -2.23 3.22 -23.75
N TRP A 212 -3.04 4.16 -23.24
CA TRP A 212 -4.37 4.42 -23.77
C TRP A 212 -4.35 5.01 -25.19
N ARG A 213 -3.50 6.02 -25.45
CA ARG A 213 -3.33 6.60 -26.79
C ARG A 213 -2.92 5.53 -27.81
N ALA A 214 -1.97 4.69 -27.45
CA ALA A 214 -1.49 3.64 -28.32
C ALA A 214 -2.48 2.46 -28.52
N ALA A 215 -3.56 2.39 -27.74
CA ALA A 215 -4.64 1.43 -27.95
C ALA A 215 -5.71 1.93 -28.94
N ARG A 216 -5.70 3.23 -29.24
CA ARG A 216 -6.69 3.88 -30.14
C ARG A 216 -6.14 4.14 -31.57
N GLY A 217 -4.83 4.10 -31.77
CA GLY A 217 -4.17 4.17 -33.05
C GLY A 217 -3.80 2.80 -33.58
#